data_e1fa774166742c5c2a600387f9057502
#
_entry.id   e1fa774166742c5c2a600387f9057502
#
_cell.length_a   1.000
_cell.length_b   1.000
_cell.length_c   1.000
_cell.angle_alpha   90.00
_cell.angle_beta   90.00
_cell.angle_gamma   90.00
#
_symmetry.space_group_name_H-M   'P 1'
#
loop_
_entity.id
_entity.type
_entity.pdbx_description
1 polymer ?
#
loop_
_entity_poly.entity_id
_entity_poly.type
_entity_poly.pdbx_seq_one_letter_code
_entity_poly.pdbx_strand_id
1 'polypeptide(L)'
;LLFNKHKVTKEYYVNDYGNQIINFTKSVYFRIREIKYNEKFPTNNEDLYPGDYIIDFANNIISTNKIKNFDDFNNISEELTVLSIEEALKLIKSNLKSLGIIHDNFVSEKKLVLDQEVEKVINHLKKNEFVYKGKIKAPAGEDNNNWVEREQLLFKSTDFGDDKDRALQKSDGAWTYFASDVAYHNNKLNRKYDHLINILGADHAGYIKRISSSVEALSNSKDKLICKVSQLVKLIKDKKPFKMSKRKGDYITVDDLINEVGKDATRFIMLNRSSDVELDFDFDNVIEKSKDNPLYYVQYCYARIASVFRHLEKDLKSDIEIDKYDFQYSNDEINILKKISEWPKCIDMASIKLEPHR
;
A
#
# COMPACT_ATOMS: atom_id res chain seq x y z
N LEU A 1 -1.15 -16.29 -4.65
CA LEU A 1 -0.08 -16.93 -3.85
C LEU A 1 -0.67 -17.85 -2.77
N LEU A 2 -1.48 -17.34 -1.84
CA LEU A 2 -2.09 -18.17 -0.76
C LEU A 2 -2.90 -19.34 -1.32
N PHE A 3 -3.65 -19.13 -2.40
CA PHE A 3 -4.42 -20.19 -3.05
C PHE A 3 -3.52 -21.34 -3.54
N ASN A 4 -2.31 -21.02 -4.02
CA ASN A 4 -1.28 -21.99 -4.42
C ASN A 4 -0.41 -22.47 -3.25
N LYS A 5 -0.91 -22.31 -2.02
CA LYS A 5 -0.27 -22.80 -0.79
C LYS A 5 1.10 -22.18 -0.47
N HIS A 6 1.43 -21.02 -1.08
CA HIS A 6 2.60 -20.26 -0.65
C HIS A 6 2.40 -19.67 0.74
N LYS A 7 3.44 -19.67 1.55
CA LYS A 7 3.45 -18.95 2.83
C LYS A 7 3.66 -17.47 2.53
N VAL A 8 2.66 -16.63 2.80
CA VAL A 8 2.68 -15.20 2.50
C VAL A 8 2.57 -14.41 3.80
N THR A 9 3.49 -13.47 4.00
CA THR A 9 3.38 -12.46 5.05
C THR A 9 3.05 -11.12 4.42
N LYS A 10 1.89 -10.58 4.74
CA LYS A 10 1.43 -9.26 4.28
C LYS A 10 1.90 -8.21 5.26
N GLU A 11 2.67 -7.24 4.77
CA GLU A 11 3.30 -6.22 5.60
C GLU A 11 2.88 -4.83 5.18
N TYR A 12 2.66 -3.98 6.17
CA TYR A 12 2.38 -2.56 6.02
C TYR A 12 3.55 -1.75 6.59
N TYR A 13 4.12 -0.87 5.79
CA TYR A 13 5.14 0.07 6.23
C TYR A 13 4.48 1.29 6.86
N VAL A 14 4.80 1.55 8.12
CA VAL A 14 4.25 2.67 8.88
C VAL A 14 5.23 3.84 8.76
N ASN A 15 4.82 4.89 8.05
CA ASN A 15 5.56 6.14 7.97
C ASN A 15 5.24 6.98 9.22
N ASP A 16 5.92 6.67 10.32
CA ASP A 16 5.72 7.29 11.64
C ASP A 16 6.93 8.13 12.09
N TYR A 17 7.74 8.60 11.13
CA TYR A 17 8.94 9.39 11.36
C TYR A 17 9.04 10.59 10.41
N GLY A 18 9.68 11.68 10.88
CA GLY A 18 9.93 12.87 10.08
C GLY A 18 8.89 13.98 10.20
N ASN A 19 9.09 15.05 9.43
CA ASN A 19 8.30 16.31 9.56
C ASN A 19 6.81 16.13 9.27
N GLN A 20 6.43 15.19 8.42
CA GLN A 20 5.02 14.94 8.13
C GLN A 20 4.26 14.47 9.38
N ILE A 21 4.91 13.68 10.23
CA ILE A 21 4.31 13.22 11.49
C ILE A 21 4.17 14.35 12.50
N ILE A 22 5.12 15.27 12.52
CA ILE A 22 5.01 16.46 13.36
C ILE A 22 3.80 17.32 12.92
N ASN A 23 3.63 17.53 11.62
CA ASN A 23 2.51 18.29 11.07
C ASN A 23 1.16 17.59 11.29
N PHE A 24 1.14 16.27 11.17
CA PHE A 24 -0.02 15.46 11.51
C PHE A 24 -0.40 15.58 12.99
N THR A 25 0.58 15.44 13.89
CA THR A 25 0.36 15.61 15.34
C THR A 25 -0.11 17.01 15.69
N LYS A 26 0.47 18.05 15.05
CA LYS A 26 -0.01 19.43 15.21
C LYS A 26 -1.45 19.60 14.77
N SER A 27 -1.87 18.93 13.70
CA SER A 27 -3.26 18.98 13.25
C SER A 27 -4.22 18.41 14.31
N VAL A 28 -3.86 17.28 14.91
CA VAL A 28 -4.61 16.71 16.03
C VAL A 28 -4.62 17.66 17.24
N TYR A 29 -3.46 18.24 17.56
CA TYR A 29 -3.35 19.21 18.65
C TYR A 29 -4.29 20.42 18.45
N PHE A 30 -4.31 21.02 17.28
CA PHE A 30 -5.17 22.16 17.00
C PHE A 30 -6.66 21.78 17.04
N ARG A 31 -7.04 20.57 16.61
CA ARG A 31 -8.43 20.09 16.78
C ARG A 31 -8.78 19.86 18.25
N ILE A 32 -7.86 19.37 19.05
CA ILE A 32 -8.08 19.26 20.51
C ILE A 32 -8.29 20.66 21.13
N ARG A 33 -7.49 21.66 20.74
CA ARG A 33 -7.65 23.03 21.22
C ARG A 33 -8.97 23.66 20.77
N GLU A 34 -9.39 23.40 19.54
CA GLU A 34 -10.70 23.81 19.04
C GLU A 34 -11.83 23.24 19.89
N ILE A 35 -11.77 21.95 20.24
CA ILE A 35 -12.80 21.27 21.03
C ILE A 35 -12.79 21.73 22.49
N LYS A 36 -11.61 21.84 23.12
CA LYS A 36 -11.51 22.11 24.56
C LYS A 36 -11.52 23.58 24.92
N TYR A 37 -10.95 24.44 24.05
CA TYR A 37 -10.71 25.85 24.36
C TYR A 37 -11.41 26.80 23.39
N ASN A 38 -12.19 26.27 22.44
CA ASN A 38 -12.93 27.05 21.43
C ASN A 38 -12.02 27.92 20.55
N GLU A 39 -10.77 27.44 20.30
CA GLU A 39 -9.83 28.09 19.39
C GLU A 39 -10.09 27.66 17.95
N LYS A 40 -9.89 28.57 16.97
CA LYS A 40 -10.11 28.22 15.57
C LYS A 40 -8.96 27.38 15.02
N PHE A 41 -9.29 26.31 14.31
CA PHE A 41 -8.29 25.52 13.57
C PHE A 41 -7.58 26.39 12.51
N PRO A 42 -6.23 26.34 12.41
CA PRO A 42 -5.46 27.17 11.45
C PRO A 42 -5.65 26.69 10.00
N THR A 43 -6.65 27.23 9.31
CA THR A 43 -6.96 26.85 7.91
C THR A 43 -5.98 27.38 6.88
N ASN A 44 -5.18 28.39 7.23
CA ASN A 44 -4.21 29.03 6.34
C ASN A 44 -2.86 28.29 6.26
N ASN A 45 -2.68 27.22 7.02
CA ASN A 45 -1.45 26.44 7.03
C ASN A 45 -1.62 25.19 6.17
N GLU A 46 -1.00 25.20 4.99
CA GLU A 46 -1.07 24.12 4.01
C GLU A 46 -0.40 22.82 4.47
N ASP A 47 0.44 22.87 5.50
CA ASP A 47 1.11 21.70 6.07
C ASP A 47 0.22 20.87 7.00
N LEU A 48 -0.91 21.44 7.45
CA LEU A 48 -1.83 20.77 8.35
C LEU A 48 -2.86 19.92 7.60
N TYR A 49 -3.37 18.91 8.27
CA TYR A 49 -4.37 17.98 7.78
C TYR A 49 -5.76 18.43 8.24
N PRO A 50 -6.62 18.96 7.34
CA PRO A 50 -7.92 19.56 7.74
C PRO A 50 -9.07 18.55 7.84
N GLY A 51 -8.86 17.28 7.46
CA GLY A 51 -9.93 16.29 7.33
C GLY A 51 -10.69 16.00 8.63
N ASP A 52 -11.97 15.65 8.51
CA ASP A 52 -12.86 15.40 9.65
C ASP A 52 -12.41 14.25 10.55
N TYR A 53 -11.72 13.25 9.98
CA TYR A 53 -11.13 12.15 10.75
C TYR A 53 -10.12 12.63 11.83
N ILE A 54 -9.51 13.80 11.66
CA ILE A 54 -8.65 14.41 12.68
C ILE A 54 -9.47 14.87 13.89
N ILE A 55 -10.73 15.29 13.69
CA ILE A 55 -11.66 15.65 14.77
C ILE A 55 -11.99 14.40 15.58
N ASP A 56 -12.24 13.29 14.92
CA ASP A 56 -12.50 12.00 15.58
C ASP A 56 -11.30 11.56 16.41
N PHE A 57 -10.08 11.67 15.86
CA PHE A 57 -8.86 11.37 16.60
C PHE A 57 -8.71 12.27 17.83
N ALA A 58 -8.97 13.57 17.70
CA ALA A 58 -8.93 14.53 18.80
C ALA A 58 -9.92 14.14 19.92
N ASN A 59 -11.16 13.83 19.57
CA ASN A 59 -12.19 13.38 20.52
C ASN A 59 -11.78 12.08 21.22
N ASN A 60 -11.29 11.09 20.48
CA ASN A 60 -10.83 9.83 21.03
C ASN A 60 -9.66 10.05 22.03
N ILE A 61 -8.67 10.86 21.66
CA ILE A 61 -7.52 11.15 22.53
C ILE A 61 -7.96 11.88 23.80
N ILE A 62 -8.85 12.86 23.70
CA ILE A 62 -9.42 13.55 24.87
C ILE A 62 -10.08 12.54 25.81
N SER A 63 -10.84 11.59 25.26
CA SER A 63 -11.57 10.59 26.04
C SER A 63 -10.67 9.63 26.83
N THR A 64 -9.43 9.42 26.39
CA THR A 64 -8.47 8.56 27.10
C THR A 64 -8.01 9.14 28.43
N ASN A 65 -8.10 10.45 28.62
CA ASN A 65 -7.58 11.19 29.77
C ASN A 65 -6.07 10.97 30.06
N LYS A 66 -5.32 10.44 29.10
CA LYS A 66 -3.87 10.25 29.23
C LYS A 66 -3.16 11.60 29.34
N ILE A 67 -3.44 12.52 28.42
CA ILE A 67 -2.94 13.90 28.49
C ILE A 67 -4.01 14.77 29.14
N LYS A 68 -3.66 15.43 30.22
CA LYS A 68 -4.60 16.27 31.00
C LYS A 68 -4.61 17.74 30.54
N ASN A 69 -3.47 18.23 30.09
CA ASN A 69 -3.27 19.63 29.71
C ASN A 69 -2.75 19.72 28.28
N PHE A 70 -3.36 20.57 27.47
CA PHE A 70 -3.01 20.82 26.07
C PHE A 70 -2.59 22.29 25.83
N ASP A 71 -2.05 22.99 26.84
CA ASP A 71 -1.70 24.41 26.72
C ASP A 71 -0.46 24.62 25.85
N ASP A 72 0.53 23.73 25.94
CA ASP A 72 1.78 23.82 25.19
C ASP A 72 2.06 22.51 24.43
N PHE A 73 2.15 22.64 23.10
CA PHE A 73 2.45 21.53 22.22
C PHE A 73 3.79 20.85 22.54
N ASN A 74 4.82 21.64 22.84
CA ASN A 74 6.17 21.10 23.01
C ASN A 74 6.24 20.13 24.20
N ASN A 75 5.50 20.42 25.25
CA ASN A 75 5.49 19.61 26.48
C ASN A 75 4.82 18.25 26.30
N ILE A 76 3.94 18.11 25.31
CA ILE A 76 3.13 16.90 25.10
C ILE A 76 3.37 16.24 23.74
N SER A 77 4.22 16.81 22.91
CA SER A 77 4.39 16.44 21.49
C SER A 77 4.72 14.95 21.30
N GLU A 78 5.58 14.39 22.16
CA GLU A 78 5.96 12.96 22.03
C GLU A 78 4.79 12.04 22.36
N GLU A 79 4.11 12.26 23.49
CA GLU A 79 2.96 11.45 23.91
C GLU A 79 1.79 11.62 22.95
N LEU A 80 1.51 12.87 22.53
CA LEU A 80 0.47 13.15 21.56
C LEU A 80 0.76 12.50 20.19
N THR A 81 2.02 12.46 19.77
CA THR A 81 2.43 11.78 18.54
C THR A 81 2.11 10.28 18.61
N VAL A 82 2.46 9.63 19.70
CA VAL A 82 2.15 8.20 19.88
C VAL A 82 0.65 7.95 19.80
N LEU A 83 -0.15 8.73 20.53
CA LEU A 83 -1.61 8.59 20.52
C LEU A 83 -2.21 8.88 19.14
N SER A 84 -1.72 9.91 18.44
CA SER A 84 -2.18 10.26 17.10
C SER A 84 -1.89 9.15 16.08
N ILE A 85 -0.70 8.53 16.15
CA ILE A 85 -0.33 7.40 15.28
C ILE A 85 -1.19 6.17 15.63
N GLU A 86 -1.46 5.90 16.91
CA GLU A 86 -2.34 4.80 17.33
C GLU A 86 -3.74 4.96 16.72
N GLU A 87 -4.33 6.15 16.78
CA GLU A 87 -5.65 6.41 16.18
C GLU A 87 -5.62 6.28 14.65
N ALA A 88 -4.60 6.82 13.99
CA ALA A 88 -4.43 6.67 12.55
C ALA A 88 -4.31 5.19 12.14
N LEU A 89 -3.54 4.40 12.88
CA LEU A 89 -3.39 2.96 12.61
C LEU A 89 -4.68 2.17 12.87
N LYS A 90 -5.50 2.56 13.86
CA LYS A 90 -6.83 1.98 14.07
C LYS A 90 -7.73 2.22 12.86
N LEU A 91 -7.78 3.45 12.35
CA LEU A 91 -8.55 3.80 11.16
C LEU A 91 -8.06 3.02 9.93
N ILE A 92 -6.75 3.01 9.66
CA ILE A 92 -6.15 2.27 8.54
C ILE A 92 -6.50 0.78 8.62
N LYS A 93 -6.34 0.15 9.79
CA LYS A 93 -6.67 -1.25 9.98
C LYS A 93 -8.16 -1.54 9.78
N SER A 94 -9.02 -0.64 10.24
CA SER A 94 -10.49 -0.74 10.05
C SER A 94 -10.84 -0.69 8.57
N ASN A 95 -10.35 0.30 7.84
CA ASN A 95 -10.61 0.49 6.42
C ASN A 95 -10.08 -0.67 5.57
N LEU A 96 -8.89 -1.17 5.88
CA LEU A 96 -8.33 -2.34 5.20
C LEU A 96 -9.17 -3.59 5.49
N LYS A 97 -9.61 -3.77 6.75
CA LYS A 97 -10.47 -4.90 7.15
C LYS A 97 -11.82 -4.86 6.44
N SER A 98 -12.43 -3.68 6.27
CA SER A 98 -13.70 -3.53 5.55
C SER A 98 -13.56 -3.95 4.09
N LEU A 99 -12.38 -3.74 3.47
CA LEU A 99 -12.02 -4.28 2.16
C LEU A 99 -11.64 -5.77 2.19
N GLY A 100 -11.60 -6.42 3.37
CA GLY A 100 -11.13 -7.80 3.51
C GLY A 100 -9.62 -7.97 3.37
N ILE A 101 -8.87 -6.90 3.64
CA ILE A 101 -7.41 -6.89 3.63
C ILE A 101 -6.92 -6.89 5.08
N ILE A 102 -6.14 -7.88 5.45
CA ILE A 102 -5.55 -7.99 6.78
C ILE A 102 -4.04 -8.14 6.59
N HIS A 103 -3.27 -7.24 7.20
CA HIS A 103 -1.82 -7.34 7.24
C HIS A 103 -1.38 -8.11 8.48
N ASP A 104 -0.33 -8.91 8.31
CA ASP A 104 0.23 -9.75 9.36
C ASP A 104 1.25 -8.97 10.19
N ASN A 105 1.87 -7.96 9.58
CA ASN A 105 2.95 -7.18 10.20
C ASN A 105 2.82 -5.69 9.86
N PHE A 106 3.17 -4.83 10.83
CA PHE A 106 3.25 -3.39 10.70
C PHE A 106 4.64 -2.95 11.14
N VAL A 107 5.46 -2.48 10.20
CA VAL A 107 6.85 -2.08 10.48
C VAL A 107 6.93 -0.57 10.62
N SER A 108 7.37 -0.11 11.79
CA SER A 108 7.57 1.30 12.13
C SER A 108 8.89 1.80 11.58
N GLU A 109 8.87 2.89 10.81
CA GLU A 109 10.07 3.60 10.36
C GLU A 109 10.85 4.16 11.55
N LYS A 110 10.14 4.79 12.49
CA LYS A 110 10.72 5.33 13.74
C LYS A 110 11.51 4.26 14.48
N LYS A 111 10.97 3.05 14.59
CA LYS A 111 11.65 1.95 15.27
C LYS A 111 12.92 1.53 14.55
N LEU A 112 12.92 1.45 13.22
CA LEU A 112 14.13 1.13 12.44
C LEU A 112 15.24 2.14 12.68
N VAL A 113 14.90 3.44 12.80
CA VAL A 113 15.87 4.50 13.11
C VAL A 113 16.38 4.38 14.54
N LEU A 114 15.50 4.22 15.52
CA LEU A 114 15.88 4.12 16.95
C LEU A 114 16.72 2.87 17.25
N ASP A 115 16.45 1.76 16.57
CA ASP A 115 17.20 0.50 16.71
C ASP A 115 18.56 0.54 15.95
N GLN A 116 18.91 1.70 15.36
CA GLN A 116 20.15 1.92 14.58
C GLN A 116 20.30 0.94 13.39
N GLU A 117 19.19 0.50 12.81
CA GLU A 117 19.22 -0.43 11.69
C GLU A 117 19.85 0.22 10.44
N VAL A 118 19.75 1.56 10.31
CA VAL A 118 20.39 2.31 9.21
C VAL A 118 21.91 2.22 9.35
N GLU A 119 22.46 2.51 10.53
CA GLU A 119 23.90 2.44 10.80
C GLU A 119 24.46 1.04 10.60
N LYS A 120 23.72 0.01 11.05
CA LYS A 120 24.11 -1.39 10.91
C LYS A 120 24.25 -1.80 9.45
N VAL A 121 23.22 -1.48 8.63
CA VAL A 121 23.25 -1.86 7.21
C VAL A 121 24.28 -1.07 6.43
N ILE A 122 24.46 0.23 6.71
CA ILE A 122 25.50 1.03 6.06
C ILE A 122 26.89 0.52 6.41
N ASN A 123 27.13 0.13 7.65
CA ASN A 123 28.40 -0.49 8.05
C ASN A 123 28.63 -1.85 7.37
N HIS A 124 27.57 -2.63 7.14
CA HIS A 124 27.67 -3.85 6.35
C HIS A 124 28.06 -3.55 4.89
N LEU A 125 27.39 -2.60 4.25
CA LEU A 125 27.73 -2.18 2.88
C LEU A 125 29.14 -1.59 2.75
N LYS A 126 29.61 -0.85 3.76
CA LYS A 126 31.02 -0.35 3.82
C LYS A 126 32.04 -1.49 3.87
N LYS A 127 31.78 -2.50 4.70
CA LYS A 127 32.68 -3.67 4.80
C LYS A 127 32.81 -4.44 3.48
N ASN A 128 31.78 -4.40 2.64
CA ASN A 128 31.77 -5.02 1.33
C ASN A 128 32.24 -4.06 0.21
N GLU A 129 32.78 -2.89 0.56
CA GLU A 129 33.25 -1.87 -0.37
C GLU A 129 32.22 -1.31 -1.34
N PHE A 130 30.92 -1.46 -1.03
CA PHE A 130 29.81 -0.94 -1.83
C PHE A 130 29.48 0.52 -1.53
N VAL A 131 30.19 1.16 -0.62
CA VAL A 131 29.98 2.54 -0.19
C VAL A 131 31.29 3.32 -0.20
N TYR A 132 31.24 4.53 -0.72
CA TYR A 132 32.39 5.44 -0.80
C TYR A 132 31.98 6.89 -0.54
N LYS A 133 32.96 7.75 -0.28
CA LYS A 133 32.77 9.20 -0.23
C LYS A 133 32.97 9.79 -1.61
N GLY A 134 32.02 10.57 -2.09
CA GLY A 134 32.06 11.15 -3.41
C GLY A 134 31.11 12.33 -3.56
N LYS A 135 31.10 12.93 -4.73
CA LYS A 135 30.25 14.07 -5.09
C LYS A 135 29.23 13.62 -6.13
N ILE A 136 27.97 14.02 -5.95
CA ILE A 136 26.92 13.83 -6.95
C ILE A 136 26.80 15.09 -7.79
N LYS A 137 26.73 14.91 -9.11
CA LYS A 137 26.42 16.02 -10.04
C LYS A 137 24.99 16.53 -9.79
N ALA A 138 24.78 17.81 -10.09
CA ALA A 138 23.46 18.41 -10.03
C ALA A 138 22.43 17.61 -10.84
N PRO A 139 21.16 17.54 -10.39
CA PRO A 139 20.09 16.94 -11.18
C PRO A 139 19.98 17.63 -12.54
N ALA A 140 19.85 16.84 -13.61
CA ALA A 140 19.64 17.38 -14.93
C ALA A 140 18.25 18.02 -15.03
N GLY A 141 18.18 19.30 -15.44
CA GLY A 141 16.92 20.02 -15.70
C GLY A 141 16.42 20.90 -14.55
N GLU A 142 17.10 20.99 -13.43
CA GLU A 142 16.83 21.99 -12.38
C GLU A 142 17.75 23.22 -12.55
N ASP A 143 17.28 24.36 -12.04
CA ASP A 143 18.05 25.63 -12.07
C ASP A 143 19.25 25.49 -11.11
N ASN A 144 20.41 25.17 -11.68
CA ASN A 144 21.62 24.77 -10.94
C ASN A 144 22.37 25.95 -10.28
N ASN A 145 21.82 27.16 -10.31
CA ASN A 145 22.49 28.37 -9.83
C ASN A 145 22.85 28.33 -8.34
N ASN A 146 22.20 27.48 -7.56
CA ASN A 146 22.48 27.30 -6.13
C ASN A 146 23.01 25.92 -5.76
N TRP A 147 23.32 25.06 -6.74
CA TRP A 147 23.88 23.74 -6.46
C TRP A 147 25.33 23.82 -6.06
N VAL A 148 25.63 23.41 -4.84
CA VAL A 148 27.02 23.28 -4.36
C VAL A 148 27.37 21.80 -4.30
N GLU A 149 28.34 21.37 -5.09
CA GLU A 149 28.89 20.03 -4.98
C GLU A 149 29.49 19.82 -3.58
N ARG A 150 28.94 18.87 -2.86
CA ARG A 150 29.44 18.51 -1.51
C ARG A 150 29.75 17.02 -1.47
N GLU A 151 30.80 16.68 -0.70
CA GLU A 151 31.15 15.29 -0.44
C GLU A 151 30.04 14.63 0.39
N GLN A 152 29.58 13.48 -0.06
CA GLN A 152 28.50 12.70 0.56
C GLN A 152 28.89 11.24 0.62
N LEU A 153 28.22 10.47 1.48
CA LEU A 153 28.37 9.02 1.50
C LEU A 153 27.47 8.42 0.41
N LEU A 154 28.08 7.74 -0.56
CA LEU A 154 27.38 7.20 -1.74
C LEU A 154 27.40 5.68 -1.73
N PHE A 155 26.31 5.08 -2.16
CA PHE A 155 26.19 3.67 -2.49
C PHE A 155 26.47 3.48 -3.98
N LYS A 156 27.31 2.52 -4.33
CA LYS A 156 27.69 2.14 -5.71
C LYS A 156 26.52 1.42 -6.41
N SER A 157 25.43 2.13 -6.58
CA SER A 157 24.18 1.58 -7.15
C SER A 157 24.36 1.17 -8.62
N THR A 158 25.29 1.82 -9.32
CA THR A 158 25.62 1.52 -10.72
C THR A 158 26.23 0.13 -10.91
N ASP A 159 26.95 -0.40 -9.91
CA ASP A 159 27.52 -1.76 -9.95
C ASP A 159 26.41 -2.83 -9.96
N PHE A 160 25.18 -2.44 -9.58
CA PHE A 160 23.99 -3.30 -9.49
C PHE A 160 22.87 -2.88 -10.45
N GLY A 161 23.19 -2.12 -11.51
CA GLY A 161 22.30 -1.82 -12.62
C GLY A 161 21.41 -0.58 -12.48
N ASP A 162 21.68 0.29 -11.49
CA ASP A 162 21.06 1.62 -11.43
C ASP A 162 21.72 2.59 -12.44
N ASP A 163 21.10 3.73 -12.72
CA ASP A 163 21.59 4.73 -13.65
C ASP A 163 22.67 5.65 -13.05
N LYS A 164 22.74 5.75 -11.72
CA LYS A 164 23.72 6.55 -10.99
C LYS A 164 23.86 6.07 -9.54
N ASP A 165 24.99 6.40 -8.93
CA ASP A 165 25.22 6.15 -7.52
C ASP A 165 24.31 7.02 -6.64
N ARG A 166 23.94 6.52 -5.47
CA ARG A 166 22.91 7.12 -4.63
C ARG A 166 23.45 7.58 -3.28
N ALA A 167 23.07 8.80 -2.89
CA ALA A 167 23.41 9.32 -1.57
C ALA A 167 22.71 8.55 -0.46
N LEU A 168 23.50 8.06 0.49
CA LEU A 168 23.01 7.45 1.74
C LEU A 168 22.92 8.48 2.86
N GLN A 169 23.82 9.49 2.83
CA GLN A 169 23.88 10.53 3.84
C GLN A 169 23.92 11.90 3.19
N LYS A 170 23.21 12.84 3.75
CA LYS A 170 23.21 14.25 3.33
C LYS A 170 24.51 14.94 3.78
N SER A 171 24.77 16.12 3.24
CA SER A 171 25.95 16.94 3.62
C SER A 171 25.95 17.39 5.08
N ASP A 172 24.78 17.47 5.72
CA ASP A 172 24.61 17.80 7.15
C ASP A 172 24.78 16.59 8.09
N GLY A 173 25.08 15.40 7.51
CA GLY A 173 25.22 14.16 8.27
C GLY A 173 23.94 13.37 8.48
N ALA A 174 22.77 13.91 8.13
CA ALA A 174 21.51 13.21 8.25
C ALA A 174 21.36 12.09 7.21
N TRP A 175 20.73 11.01 7.57
CA TRP A 175 20.40 9.93 6.63
C TRP A 175 19.39 10.38 5.58
N THR A 176 19.53 9.88 4.37
CA THR A 176 18.52 10.07 3.31
C THR A 176 17.37 9.08 3.50
N TYR A 177 16.23 9.35 2.90
CA TYR A 177 15.12 8.37 2.83
C TYR A 177 15.57 7.05 2.20
N PHE A 178 16.46 7.11 1.23
CA PHE A 178 17.01 5.91 0.62
C PHE A 178 17.79 5.04 1.63
N ALA A 179 18.55 5.63 2.53
CA ALA A 179 19.23 4.88 3.59
C ALA A 179 18.25 4.16 4.53
N SER A 180 17.14 4.81 4.89
CA SER A 180 16.07 4.19 5.67
C SER A 180 15.42 3.03 4.92
N ASP A 181 15.18 3.18 3.62
CA ASP A 181 14.63 2.11 2.79
C ASP A 181 15.58 0.92 2.65
N VAL A 182 16.88 1.17 2.53
CA VAL A 182 17.91 0.10 2.54
C VAL A 182 17.86 -0.67 3.87
N ALA A 183 17.74 0.03 5.00
CA ALA A 183 17.62 -0.60 6.31
C ALA A 183 16.33 -1.42 6.43
N TYR A 184 15.23 -0.91 5.93
CA TYR A 184 13.97 -1.62 5.91
C TYR A 184 14.04 -2.91 5.07
N HIS A 185 14.66 -2.87 3.89
CA HIS A 185 14.84 -4.06 3.06
C HIS A 185 15.80 -5.06 3.68
N ASN A 186 16.87 -4.59 4.34
CA ASN A 186 17.76 -5.46 5.12
C ASN A 186 16.99 -6.17 6.25
N ASN A 187 16.10 -5.48 6.94
CA ASN A 187 15.23 -6.08 7.96
C ASN A 187 14.35 -7.20 7.36
N LYS A 188 13.80 -7.00 6.15
CA LYS A 188 13.05 -8.07 5.44
C LYS A 188 13.95 -9.25 5.08
N LEU A 189 15.17 -8.99 4.57
CA LEU A 189 16.14 -10.04 4.21
C LEU A 189 16.50 -10.91 5.41
N ASN A 190 16.71 -10.31 6.57
CA ASN A 190 17.01 -11.01 7.81
C ASN A 190 15.92 -11.98 8.27
N ARG A 191 14.67 -11.81 7.79
CA ARG A 191 13.55 -12.72 8.04
C ARG A 191 13.53 -13.94 7.10
N LYS A 192 14.46 -14.04 6.16
CA LYS A 192 14.75 -15.19 5.29
C LYS A 192 13.57 -15.63 4.42
N TYR A 193 12.80 -14.68 3.87
CA TYR A 193 11.81 -14.98 2.84
C TYR A 193 12.49 -15.36 1.51
N ASP A 194 11.87 -16.23 0.72
CA ASP A 194 12.38 -16.59 -0.61
C ASP A 194 12.34 -15.39 -1.54
N HIS A 195 11.23 -14.66 -1.55
CA HIS A 195 11.05 -13.45 -2.35
C HIS A 195 10.48 -12.32 -1.49
N LEU A 196 10.92 -11.11 -1.79
CA LEU A 196 10.33 -9.86 -1.30
C LEU A 196 9.50 -9.27 -2.44
N ILE A 197 8.26 -8.88 -2.17
CA ILE A 197 7.37 -8.28 -3.17
C ILE A 197 6.97 -6.90 -2.67
N ASN A 198 7.37 -5.86 -3.40
CA ASN A 198 6.94 -4.48 -3.16
C ASN A 198 5.84 -4.11 -4.14
N ILE A 199 4.74 -3.57 -3.64
CA ILE A 199 3.67 -2.98 -4.46
C ILE A 199 3.77 -1.48 -4.29
N LEU A 200 4.06 -0.77 -5.37
CA LEU A 200 4.38 0.65 -5.39
C LEU A 200 3.41 1.41 -6.29
N GLY A 201 3.07 2.65 -5.93
CA GLY A 201 2.37 3.55 -6.83
C GLY A 201 3.22 3.95 -8.04
N ALA A 202 2.59 4.38 -9.11
CA ALA A 202 3.27 4.79 -10.35
C ALA A 202 4.25 5.95 -10.16
N ASP A 203 3.99 6.82 -9.18
CA ASP A 203 4.86 7.91 -8.75
C ASP A 203 6.21 7.43 -8.19
N HIS A 204 6.27 6.19 -7.72
CA HIS A 204 7.49 5.55 -7.23
C HIS A 204 8.22 4.69 -8.28
N ALA A 205 7.75 4.63 -9.54
CA ALA A 205 8.37 3.79 -10.57
C ALA A 205 9.87 4.10 -10.78
N GLY A 206 10.27 5.37 -10.74
CA GLY A 206 11.67 5.80 -10.82
C GLY A 206 12.54 5.40 -9.61
N TYR A 207 11.90 4.91 -8.53
CA TYR A 207 12.59 4.48 -7.32
C TYR A 207 13.02 2.99 -7.35
N ILE A 208 12.44 2.21 -8.25
CA ILE A 208 12.59 0.74 -8.30
C ILE A 208 14.05 0.33 -8.48
N LYS A 209 14.75 0.94 -9.45
CA LYS A 209 16.14 0.57 -9.76
C LYS A 209 17.06 0.71 -8.55
N ARG A 210 16.95 1.85 -7.83
CA ARG A 210 17.81 2.12 -6.66
C ARG A 210 17.56 1.16 -5.51
N ILE A 211 16.29 0.79 -5.27
CA ILE A 211 15.99 -0.15 -4.18
C ILE A 211 16.34 -1.59 -4.57
N SER A 212 16.12 -1.98 -5.82
CA SER A 212 16.52 -3.29 -6.33
C SER A 212 18.02 -3.47 -6.27
N SER A 213 18.81 -2.46 -6.67
CA SER A 213 20.28 -2.46 -6.57
C SER A 213 20.76 -2.68 -5.13
N SER A 214 20.11 -2.01 -4.15
CA SER A 214 20.47 -2.18 -2.75
C SER A 214 20.15 -3.58 -2.22
N VAL A 215 19.00 -4.13 -2.61
CA VAL A 215 18.61 -5.50 -2.21
C VAL A 215 19.53 -6.54 -2.88
N GLU A 216 19.90 -6.34 -4.14
CA GLU A 216 20.88 -7.19 -4.82
C GLU A 216 22.24 -7.19 -4.09
N ALA A 217 22.74 -6.00 -3.75
CA ALA A 217 24.00 -5.86 -2.99
C ALA A 217 23.96 -6.56 -1.62
N LEU A 218 22.80 -6.50 -0.93
CA LEU A 218 22.64 -7.11 0.39
C LEU A 218 22.39 -8.62 0.35
N SER A 219 21.74 -9.12 -0.70
CA SER A 219 21.34 -10.53 -0.81
C SER A 219 22.18 -11.36 -1.76
N ASN A 220 22.98 -10.70 -2.58
CA ASN A 220 23.73 -11.30 -3.70
C ASN A 220 22.80 -12.03 -4.70
N SER A 221 21.59 -11.50 -4.90
CA SER A 221 20.57 -12.10 -5.78
C SER A 221 19.70 -11.03 -6.45
N LYS A 222 19.66 -11.05 -7.79
CA LYS A 222 18.81 -10.15 -8.61
C LYS A 222 17.32 -10.39 -8.42
N ASP A 223 16.93 -11.65 -8.22
CA ASP A 223 15.54 -12.08 -8.18
C ASP A 223 14.93 -12.02 -6.77
N LYS A 224 15.68 -11.49 -5.79
CA LYS A 224 15.24 -11.43 -4.41
C LYS A 224 14.10 -10.46 -4.19
N LEU A 225 14.12 -9.32 -4.88
CA LEU A 225 13.09 -8.30 -4.82
C LEU A 225 12.30 -8.22 -6.13
N ILE A 226 11.00 -8.33 -6.03
CA ILE A 226 10.06 -8.14 -7.14
C ILE A 226 9.25 -6.88 -6.84
N CYS A 227 9.33 -5.88 -7.74
CA CYS A 227 8.53 -4.67 -7.64
C CYS A 227 7.37 -4.73 -8.64
N LYS A 228 6.14 -4.52 -8.14
CA LYS A 228 4.93 -4.34 -8.96
C LYS A 228 4.48 -2.90 -8.83
N VAL A 229 4.22 -2.27 -9.99
CA VAL A 229 3.70 -0.90 -10.04
C VAL A 229 2.19 -0.95 -10.16
N SER A 230 1.51 -0.12 -9.36
CA SER A 230 0.07 0.11 -9.48
C SER A 230 -0.14 1.50 -10.07
N GLN A 231 -0.83 1.55 -11.20
CA GLN A 231 -1.17 2.79 -11.88
C GLN A 231 -2.29 3.54 -11.15
N LEU A 232 -2.48 4.79 -11.56
CA LEU A 232 -3.49 5.67 -10.98
C LEU A 232 -4.90 5.14 -11.27
N VAL A 233 -5.78 5.31 -10.29
CA VAL A 233 -7.21 5.10 -10.42
C VAL A 233 -7.88 6.46 -10.56
N LYS A 234 -8.60 6.67 -11.65
CA LYS A 234 -9.42 7.87 -11.87
C LYS A 234 -10.84 7.56 -11.42
N LEU A 235 -11.37 8.35 -10.51
CA LEU A 235 -12.74 8.22 -10.05
C LEU A 235 -13.66 9.04 -10.96
N ILE A 236 -14.74 8.42 -11.45
CA ILE A 236 -15.74 9.04 -12.33
C ILE A 236 -17.11 8.89 -11.66
N LYS A 237 -17.85 9.99 -11.54
CA LYS A 237 -19.21 10.02 -11.04
C LYS A 237 -20.06 10.97 -11.91
N ASP A 238 -21.28 10.59 -12.25
CA ASP A 238 -22.16 11.35 -13.15
C ASP A 238 -21.46 11.68 -14.48
N LYS A 239 -20.68 10.73 -15.03
CA LYS A 239 -19.89 10.88 -16.27
C LYS A 239 -18.84 12.00 -16.23
N LYS A 240 -18.44 12.45 -15.04
CA LYS A 240 -17.42 13.48 -14.85
C LYS A 240 -16.30 12.98 -13.93
N PRO A 241 -15.05 13.38 -14.20
CA PRO A 241 -13.95 13.07 -13.28
C PRO A 241 -14.24 13.66 -11.91
N PHE A 242 -14.21 12.83 -10.86
CA PHE A 242 -14.27 13.28 -9.48
C PHE A 242 -12.90 13.82 -9.08
N LYS A 243 -12.81 15.15 -8.93
CA LYS A 243 -11.55 15.80 -8.54
C LYS A 243 -11.40 15.79 -7.02
N MET A 244 -10.44 15.03 -6.55
CA MET A 244 -10.06 15.06 -5.16
C MET A 244 -9.08 16.20 -4.88
N SER A 245 -9.29 16.94 -3.78
CA SER A 245 -8.40 17.99 -3.31
C SER A 245 -8.19 17.88 -1.80
N LYS A 246 -6.99 17.48 -1.40
CA LYS A 246 -6.61 17.43 0.03
C LYS A 246 -6.77 18.78 0.74
N ARG A 247 -6.50 19.89 0.03
CA ARG A 247 -6.60 21.26 0.56
C ARG A 247 -8.03 21.71 0.82
N LYS A 248 -9.01 21.22 0.04
CA LYS A 248 -10.43 21.57 0.19
C LYS A 248 -11.21 20.57 1.04
N GLY A 249 -10.60 19.45 1.44
CA GLY A 249 -11.31 18.35 2.08
C GLY A 249 -12.14 17.50 1.11
N ASP A 250 -12.09 17.78 -0.18
CA ASP A 250 -12.81 17.01 -1.20
C ASP A 250 -12.00 15.77 -1.57
N TYR A 251 -12.21 14.68 -0.88
CA TYR A 251 -11.62 13.36 -1.20
C TYR A 251 -12.64 12.28 -0.86
N ILE A 252 -12.56 11.17 -1.59
CA ILE A 252 -13.34 9.98 -1.30
C ILE A 252 -12.50 9.08 -0.40
N THR A 253 -13.03 8.72 0.74
CA THR A 253 -12.43 7.75 1.65
C THR A 253 -12.71 6.32 1.18
N VAL A 254 -11.99 5.35 1.74
CA VAL A 254 -12.29 3.93 1.51
C VAL A 254 -13.69 3.58 2.01
N ASP A 255 -14.12 4.17 3.12
CA ASP A 255 -15.46 3.95 3.67
C ASP A 255 -16.55 4.51 2.75
N ASP A 256 -16.36 5.71 2.18
CA ASP A 256 -17.28 6.27 1.18
C ASP A 256 -17.41 5.35 -0.03
N LEU A 257 -16.29 4.86 -0.53
CA LEU A 257 -16.26 3.94 -1.67
C LEU A 257 -17.03 2.64 -1.36
N ILE A 258 -16.80 2.05 -0.19
CA ILE A 258 -17.48 0.81 0.22
C ILE A 258 -18.99 1.05 0.44
N ASN A 259 -19.34 2.18 1.03
CA ASN A 259 -20.76 2.53 1.27
C ASN A 259 -21.51 2.76 -0.05
N GLU A 260 -20.86 3.30 -1.07
CA GLU A 260 -21.48 3.58 -2.35
C GLU A 260 -21.62 2.34 -3.25
N VAL A 261 -20.56 1.56 -3.40
CA VAL A 261 -20.55 0.44 -4.36
C VAL A 261 -20.43 -0.95 -3.72
N GLY A 262 -20.11 -1.00 -2.45
CA GLY A 262 -19.90 -2.24 -1.71
C GLY A 262 -18.48 -2.81 -1.88
N LYS A 263 -18.11 -3.66 -0.92
CA LYS A 263 -16.79 -4.32 -0.86
C LYS A 263 -16.47 -5.14 -2.09
N ASP A 264 -17.43 -6.00 -2.52
CA ASP A 264 -17.17 -6.95 -3.59
C ASP A 264 -16.96 -6.24 -4.93
N ALA A 265 -17.77 -5.21 -5.20
CA ALA A 265 -17.63 -4.39 -6.40
C ALA A 265 -16.29 -3.64 -6.41
N THR A 266 -15.94 -3.00 -5.30
CA THR A 266 -14.66 -2.32 -5.16
C THR A 266 -13.50 -3.26 -5.46
N ARG A 267 -13.46 -4.42 -4.82
CA ARG A 267 -12.37 -5.39 -5.01
C ARG A 267 -12.32 -5.97 -6.42
N PHE A 268 -13.47 -6.35 -6.95
CA PHE A 268 -13.56 -6.96 -8.28
C PHE A 268 -13.07 -5.99 -9.35
N ILE A 269 -13.57 -4.78 -9.37
CA ILE A 269 -13.21 -3.77 -10.38
C ILE A 269 -11.73 -3.39 -10.27
N MET A 270 -11.21 -3.19 -9.05
CA MET A 270 -9.78 -2.88 -8.83
C MET A 270 -8.86 -4.01 -9.30
N LEU A 271 -9.30 -5.27 -9.23
CA LEU A 271 -8.50 -6.44 -9.59
C LEU A 271 -8.78 -6.98 -11.00
N ASN A 272 -9.77 -6.45 -11.70
CA ASN A 272 -10.16 -6.95 -13.03
C ASN A 272 -9.23 -6.51 -14.17
N ARG A 273 -8.24 -5.68 -13.86
CA ARG A 273 -7.23 -5.20 -14.81
C ARG A 273 -5.82 -5.45 -14.29
N SER A 274 -4.86 -5.43 -15.22
CA SER A 274 -3.46 -5.42 -14.84
C SER A 274 -3.13 -4.14 -14.04
N SER A 275 -2.29 -4.28 -13.02
CA SER A 275 -1.91 -3.15 -12.15
C SER A 275 -1.10 -2.06 -12.85
N ASP A 276 -0.51 -2.35 -14.01
CA ASP A 276 0.27 -1.42 -14.84
C ASP A 276 -0.58 -0.61 -15.82
N VAL A 277 -1.90 -0.79 -15.83
CA VAL A 277 -2.86 -0.06 -16.65
C VAL A 277 -3.70 0.87 -15.78
N GLU A 278 -3.84 2.14 -16.19
CA GLU A 278 -4.74 3.09 -15.54
C GLU A 278 -6.18 2.54 -15.50
N LEU A 279 -6.88 2.80 -14.41
CA LEU A 279 -8.26 2.38 -14.20
C LEU A 279 -9.16 3.61 -14.08
N ASP A 280 -10.16 3.67 -14.93
CA ASP A 280 -11.31 4.55 -14.75
C ASP A 280 -12.36 3.81 -13.91
N PHE A 281 -12.50 4.22 -12.64
CA PHE A 281 -13.50 3.67 -11.73
C PHE A 281 -14.76 4.53 -11.81
N ASP A 282 -15.71 4.08 -12.62
CA ASP A 282 -16.99 4.74 -12.85
C ASP A 282 -18.04 4.16 -11.90
N PHE A 283 -18.48 4.97 -10.93
CA PHE A 283 -19.46 4.56 -9.91
C PHE A 283 -20.77 4.08 -10.52
N ASP A 284 -21.25 4.75 -11.57
CA ASP A 284 -22.53 4.42 -12.19
C ASP A 284 -22.46 3.03 -12.85
N ASN A 285 -21.38 2.75 -13.57
CA ASN A 285 -21.17 1.48 -14.23
C ASN A 285 -20.92 0.33 -13.24
N VAL A 286 -20.28 0.61 -12.11
CA VAL A 286 -19.94 -0.40 -11.09
C VAL A 286 -21.18 -0.94 -10.39
N ILE A 287 -22.19 -0.11 -10.14
CA ILE A 287 -23.42 -0.51 -9.47
C ILE A 287 -24.50 -1.01 -10.42
N GLU A 288 -24.31 -0.87 -11.73
CA GLU A 288 -25.29 -1.28 -12.74
C GLU A 288 -25.54 -2.79 -12.69
N LYS A 289 -26.82 -3.19 -12.57
CA LYS A 289 -27.24 -4.59 -12.56
C LYS A 289 -27.58 -5.06 -13.97
N SER A 290 -26.58 -5.09 -14.86
CA SER A 290 -26.73 -5.54 -16.23
C SER A 290 -25.81 -6.72 -16.54
N LYS A 291 -26.08 -7.38 -17.66
CA LYS A 291 -25.20 -8.47 -18.17
C LYS A 291 -23.83 -7.95 -18.64
N ASP A 292 -23.71 -6.64 -18.85
CA ASP A 292 -22.48 -5.99 -19.29
C ASP A 292 -21.59 -5.66 -18.07
N ASN A 293 -22.12 -5.73 -16.85
CA ASN A 293 -21.33 -5.64 -15.63
C ASN A 293 -20.76 -7.02 -15.25
N PRO A 294 -19.44 -7.25 -15.40
CA PRO A 294 -18.83 -8.55 -15.18
C PRO A 294 -18.99 -9.07 -13.74
N LEU A 295 -19.00 -8.19 -12.75
CA LEU A 295 -19.24 -8.56 -11.35
C LEU A 295 -20.66 -9.13 -11.18
N TYR A 296 -21.66 -8.39 -11.65
CA TYR A 296 -23.06 -8.81 -11.54
C TYR A 296 -23.30 -10.15 -12.26
N TYR A 297 -22.66 -10.31 -13.42
CA TYR A 297 -22.76 -11.55 -14.20
C TYR A 297 -22.20 -12.76 -13.45
N VAL A 298 -21.03 -12.60 -12.80
CA VAL A 298 -20.44 -13.67 -11.97
C VAL A 298 -21.32 -13.96 -10.75
N GLN A 299 -21.79 -12.94 -10.05
CA GLN A 299 -22.69 -13.11 -8.90
C GLN A 299 -24.02 -13.78 -9.29
N TYR A 300 -24.58 -13.42 -10.44
CA TYR A 300 -25.79 -14.02 -10.97
C TYR A 300 -25.57 -15.52 -11.28
N CYS A 301 -24.47 -15.86 -11.94
CA CYS A 301 -24.10 -17.24 -12.22
C CYS A 301 -23.99 -18.06 -10.93
N TYR A 302 -23.29 -17.54 -9.92
CA TYR A 302 -23.19 -18.18 -8.61
C TYR A 302 -24.56 -18.38 -7.96
N ALA A 303 -25.41 -17.36 -7.96
CA ALA A 303 -26.73 -17.44 -7.38
C ALA A 303 -27.62 -18.49 -8.07
N ARG A 304 -27.49 -18.64 -9.40
CA ARG A 304 -28.18 -19.68 -10.18
C ARG A 304 -27.73 -21.08 -9.79
N ILE A 305 -26.41 -21.29 -9.73
CA ILE A 305 -25.83 -22.58 -9.31
C ILE A 305 -26.27 -22.91 -7.88
N ALA A 306 -26.15 -21.96 -6.94
CA ALA A 306 -26.58 -22.15 -5.56
C ALA A 306 -28.09 -22.48 -5.44
N SER A 307 -28.93 -21.89 -6.31
CA SER A 307 -30.36 -22.20 -6.35
C SER A 307 -30.62 -23.65 -6.76
N VAL A 308 -29.87 -24.20 -7.75
CA VAL A 308 -30.00 -25.62 -8.15
C VAL A 308 -29.69 -26.53 -6.97
N PHE A 309 -28.60 -26.28 -6.25
CA PHE A 309 -28.24 -27.10 -5.09
C PHE A 309 -29.29 -27.03 -3.98
N ARG A 310 -29.87 -25.84 -3.71
CA ARG A 310 -30.99 -25.71 -2.74
C ARG A 310 -32.21 -26.53 -3.15
N HIS A 311 -32.56 -26.53 -4.42
CA HIS A 311 -33.67 -27.36 -4.92
C HIS A 311 -33.40 -28.85 -4.82
N LEU A 312 -32.14 -29.25 -4.86
CA LEU A 312 -31.71 -30.63 -4.65
C LEU A 312 -31.55 -30.98 -3.16
N GLU A 313 -31.86 -30.06 -2.25
CA GLU A 313 -31.63 -30.20 -0.80
C GLU A 313 -30.16 -30.60 -0.46
N LYS A 314 -29.22 -30.13 -1.28
CA LYS A 314 -27.78 -30.39 -1.13
C LYS A 314 -26.99 -29.12 -0.87
N ASP A 315 -25.88 -29.25 -0.16
CA ASP A 315 -24.89 -28.18 -0.03
C ASP A 315 -24.07 -28.08 -1.34
N LEU A 316 -23.63 -26.87 -1.68
CA LEU A 316 -22.67 -26.62 -2.79
C LEU A 316 -21.36 -27.41 -2.67
N LYS A 317 -21.02 -27.86 -1.47
CA LYS A 317 -19.82 -28.67 -1.19
C LYS A 317 -20.12 -30.18 -1.12
N SER A 318 -21.35 -30.59 -1.35
CA SER A 318 -21.69 -32.00 -1.32
C SER A 318 -21.06 -32.74 -2.51
N ASP A 319 -20.43 -33.85 -2.25
CA ASP A 319 -19.95 -34.75 -3.30
C ASP A 319 -21.14 -35.31 -4.06
N ILE A 320 -21.11 -35.16 -5.38
CA ILE A 320 -22.08 -35.78 -6.28
C ILE A 320 -21.39 -37.01 -6.87
N GLU A 321 -21.96 -38.20 -6.60
CA GLU A 321 -21.48 -39.44 -7.18
C GLU A 321 -21.80 -39.43 -8.68
N ILE A 322 -20.84 -39.05 -9.52
CA ILE A 322 -20.98 -38.92 -10.96
C ILE A 322 -20.91 -40.31 -11.64
N ASP A 323 -20.17 -41.25 -11.07
CA ASP A 323 -19.86 -42.56 -11.65
C ASP A 323 -21.08 -43.49 -11.82
N LYS A 324 -22.23 -43.10 -11.25
CA LYS A 324 -23.47 -43.92 -11.35
C LYS A 324 -24.33 -43.60 -12.58
N TYR A 325 -23.94 -42.63 -13.39
CA TYR A 325 -24.77 -42.15 -14.48
C TYR A 325 -24.00 -42.18 -15.80
N ASP A 326 -24.62 -42.71 -16.84
CA ASP A 326 -24.11 -42.63 -18.21
C ASP A 326 -24.52 -41.28 -18.81
N PHE A 327 -23.59 -40.31 -18.78
CA PHE A 327 -23.84 -38.96 -19.28
C PHE A 327 -23.43 -38.82 -20.73
N GLN A 328 -24.39 -38.43 -21.59
CA GLN A 328 -24.09 -37.91 -22.92
C GLN A 328 -24.01 -36.37 -22.82
N TYR A 329 -22.80 -35.84 -22.91
CA TYR A 329 -22.59 -34.39 -22.83
C TYR A 329 -22.89 -33.71 -24.17
N SER A 330 -23.64 -32.62 -24.13
CA SER A 330 -23.78 -31.68 -25.23
C SER A 330 -22.46 -30.97 -25.54
N ASN A 331 -22.34 -30.34 -26.70
CA ASN A 331 -21.17 -29.55 -27.06
C ASN A 331 -20.94 -28.38 -26.10
N ASP A 332 -22.00 -27.76 -25.60
CA ASP A 332 -21.89 -26.63 -24.64
C ASP A 332 -21.36 -27.09 -23.28
N GLU A 333 -21.84 -28.25 -22.79
CA GLU A 333 -21.32 -28.84 -21.56
C GLU A 333 -19.84 -29.25 -21.71
N ILE A 334 -19.44 -29.82 -22.82
CA ILE A 334 -18.03 -30.15 -23.11
C ILE A 334 -17.18 -28.87 -23.12
N ASN A 335 -17.67 -27.76 -23.70
CA ASN A 335 -16.96 -26.51 -23.74
C ASN A 335 -16.78 -25.92 -22.33
N ILE A 336 -17.80 -26.02 -21.48
CA ILE A 336 -17.71 -25.60 -20.05
C ILE A 336 -16.69 -26.46 -19.31
N LEU A 337 -16.73 -27.78 -19.47
CA LEU A 337 -15.79 -28.70 -18.83
C LEU A 337 -14.34 -28.43 -19.26
N LYS A 338 -14.10 -28.16 -20.54
CA LYS A 338 -12.79 -27.74 -21.05
C LYS A 338 -12.33 -26.45 -20.37
N LYS A 339 -13.23 -25.45 -20.26
CA LYS A 339 -12.90 -24.18 -19.62
C LYS A 339 -12.59 -24.34 -18.14
N ILE A 340 -13.34 -25.17 -17.44
CA ILE A 340 -13.08 -25.48 -16.02
C ILE A 340 -11.74 -26.20 -15.86
N SER A 341 -11.37 -27.09 -16.77
CA SER A 341 -10.10 -27.83 -16.72
C SER A 341 -8.86 -26.93 -16.89
N GLU A 342 -9.02 -25.72 -17.46
CA GLU A 342 -7.96 -24.71 -17.55
C GLU A 342 -7.68 -24.02 -16.21
N TRP A 343 -8.59 -24.13 -15.24
CA TRP A 343 -8.53 -23.39 -13.98
C TRP A 343 -7.21 -23.57 -13.19
N PRO A 344 -6.68 -24.79 -12.98
CA PRO A 344 -5.41 -24.95 -12.27
C PRO A 344 -4.28 -24.20 -12.95
N LYS A 345 -4.17 -24.28 -14.28
CA LYS A 345 -3.17 -23.56 -15.06
C LYS A 345 -3.33 -22.04 -14.94
N CYS A 346 -4.56 -21.55 -14.94
CA CYS A 346 -4.86 -20.13 -14.78
C CYS A 346 -4.35 -19.62 -13.40
N ILE A 347 -4.63 -20.35 -12.33
CA ILE A 347 -4.19 -20.00 -10.98
C ILE A 347 -2.67 -20.03 -10.85
N ASP A 348 -2.02 -21.05 -11.42
CA ASP A 348 -0.55 -21.13 -11.41
C ASP A 348 0.08 -19.94 -12.14
N MET A 349 -0.41 -19.64 -13.33
CA MET A 349 0.08 -18.50 -14.12
C MET A 349 -0.16 -17.17 -13.42
N ALA A 350 -1.34 -16.97 -12.81
CA ALA A 350 -1.64 -15.78 -12.03
C ALA A 350 -0.68 -15.62 -10.82
N SER A 351 -0.32 -16.74 -10.19
CA SER A 351 0.63 -16.79 -9.08
C SER A 351 2.06 -16.47 -9.54
N ILE A 352 2.55 -17.14 -10.58
CA ILE A 352 3.91 -16.97 -11.11
C ILE A 352 4.13 -15.53 -11.63
N LYS A 353 3.15 -14.99 -12.32
CA LYS A 353 3.23 -13.62 -12.89
C LYS A 353 2.88 -12.52 -11.91
N LEU A 354 2.34 -12.88 -10.75
CA LEU A 354 1.76 -11.94 -9.78
C LEU A 354 0.67 -11.05 -10.43
N GLU A 355 -0.23 -11.67 -11.18
CA GLU A 355 -1.26 -11.03 -12.00
C GLU A 355 -2.64 -11.58 -11.64
N PRO A 356 -3.30 -11.01 -10.60
CA PRO A 356 -4.59 -11.53 -10.12
C PRO A 356 -5.75 -11.32 -11.10
N HIS A 357 -5.59 -10.50 -12.11
CA HIS A 357 -6.61 -10.21 -13.14
C HIS A 357 -6.79 -11.31 -14.18
N ARG A 358 -5.92 -12.33 -14.19
CA ARG A 358 -6.01 -13.45 -15.16
C ARG A 358 -7.27 -14.32 -14.89
#